data_650cd91c5774098de2c38a169fed99a3
#
_entry.id   650cd91c5774098de2c38a169fed99a3
#
_cell.length_a   1.000
_cell.length_b   1.000
_cell.length_c   1.000
_cell.angle_alpha   90.00
_cell.angle_beta   90.00
_cell.angle_gamma   90.00
#
_symmetry.space_group_name_H-M   'P 1'
#
loop_
_entity.id
_entity.type
_entity.pdbx_description
1 polymer ?
#
loop_
_entity_poly.entity_id
_entity_poly.type
_entity_poly.pdbx_seq_one_letter_code
_entity_poly.pdbx_strand_id
1 'polypeptide(L)'
;MLSDKGKFKSRSIKIALVAGEKSGDKLGANLIISLKTYLPKAEFIGLGGAAMEYEGLSSFFDIEKISVMGILDPIKRLPELLYLRRKLKRYLLSENPDIFIGIDSPDFNLSIAKFLRDKMSVKTVQYVSPSIWAWRSGRIKKIEKSVDKVLTLFPFEKKAYSNSSVEVSYVGHPLIHKLSALEAEKGTIRDQEDRKRIIALLPGSRRSEIKIMANLMIKAARILSAEDKKLKFFMP
;
A
#
# COMPACT_ATOMS: atom_id res chain seq x y z
N MET A 1 -25.58 -10.39 -17.10
CA MET A 1 -25.22 -11.58 -16.29
C MET A 1 -25.05 -11.18 -14.85
N LEU A 2 -26.15 -11.17 -14.12
CA LEU A 2 -26.27 -10.74 -12.72
C LEU A 2 -27.08 -11.80 -11.99
N SER A 3 -26.46 -12.96 -11.67
CA SER A 3 -27.21 -14.03 -10.99
C SER A 3 -26.50 -14.64 -9.77
N ASP A 4 -25.58 -13.94 -9.12
CA ASP A 4 -24.93 -14.44 -7.90
C ASP A 4 -25.22 -13.58 -6.65
N LYS A 5 -26.32 -12.82 -6.66
CA LYS A 5 -26.78 -12.02 -5.51
C LYS A 5 -27.40 -12.84 -4.35
N GLY A 6 -27.47 -14.14 -4.46
CA GLY A 6 -28.26 -14.99 -3.54
C GLY A 6 -27.53 -15.58 -2.34
N LYS A 7 -26.20 -15.71 -2.38
CA LYS A 7 -25.45 -16.46 -1.34
C LYS A 7 -24.94 -15.63 -0.14
N PHE A 8 -24.98 -14.31 -0.21
CA PHE A 8 -24.42 -13.43 0.84
C PHE A 8 -25.45 -12.88 1.84
N LYS A 9 -26.69 -13.31 1.79
CA LYS A 9 -27.79 -12.71 2.60
C LYS A 9 -27.82 -13.10 4.07
N SER A 10 -27.05 -14.09 4.56
CA SER A 10 -27.17 -14.57 5.95
C SER A 10 -25.86 -14.61 6.77
N ARG A 11 -24.69 -14.42 6.14
CA ARG A 11 -23.38 -14.45 6.82
C ARG A 11 -22.63 -13.14 6.61
N SER A 12 -21.93 -12.61 7.65
CA SER A 12 -20.99 -11.53 7.48
C SER A 12 -19.85 -11.95 6.52
N ILE A 13 -19.48 -11.08 5.60
CA ILE A 13 -18.36 -11.32 4.70
C ILE A 13 -17.08 -11.11 5.48
N LYS A 14 -16.17 -12.09 5.47
CA LYS A 14 -14.88 -12.01 6.11
C LYS A 14 -13.80 -11.64 5.08
N ILE A 15 -13.16 -10.50 5.26
CA ILE A 15 -12.15 -9.95 4.35
C ILE A 15 -10.79 -9.97 5.03
N ALA A 16 -9.86 -10.73 4.47
CA ALA A 16 -8.48 -10.76 4.92
C ALA A 16 -7.67 -9.66 4.22
N LEU A 17 -7.06 -8.75 4.99
CA LEU A 17 -6.23 -7.66 4.51
C LEU A 17 -4.80 -7.84 5.04
N VAL A 18 -3.81 -7.71 4.17
CA VAL A 18 -2.40 -7.84 4.57
C VAL A 18 -1.59 -6.68 4.01
N ALA A 19 -1.11 -5.81 4.90
CA ALA A 19 -0.14 -4.76 4.61
C ALA A 19 1.21 -5.10 5.26
N GLY A 20 2.31 -4.93 4.51
CA GLY A 20 3.67 -5.23 4.98
C GLY A 20 4.45 -4.02 5.47
N GLU A 21 3.97 -2.80 5.22
CA GLU A 21 4.65 -1.54 5.52
C GLU A 21 3.65 -0.45 5.96
N LYS A 22 4.17 0.62 6.60
CA LYS A 22 3.35 1.76 7.06
C LYS A 22 2.61 2.49 5.92
N SER A 23 3.17 2.49 4.71
CA SER A 23 2.50 3.01 3.50
C SER A 23 1.26 2.20 3.17
N GLY A 24 1.39 0.86 3.18
CA GLY A 24 0.29 -0.07 2.97
C GLY A 24 -0.77 0.00 4.06
N ASP A 25 -0.39 0.22 5.32
CA ASP A 25 -1.32 0.40 6.44
C ASP A 25 -2.29 1.59 6.21
N LYS A 26 -1.76 2.74 5.79
CA LYS A 26 -2.60 3.90 5.45
C LYS A 26 -3.54 3.64 4.27
N LEU A 27 -3.06 2.93 3.25
CA LEU A 27 -3.89 2.54 2.10
C LEU A 27 -4.99 1.55 2.52
N GLY A 28 -4.64 0.60 3.39
CA GLY A 28 -5.56 -0.39 3.94
C GLY A 28 -6.66 0.25 4.79
N ALA A 29 -6.31 1.22 5.65
CA ALA A 29 -7.28 1.95 6.45
C ALA A 29 -8.31 2.67 5.56
N ASN A 30 -7.88 3.40 4.52
CA ASN A 30 -8.79 4.04 3.57
C ASN A 30 -9.67 3.01 2.83
N LEU A 31 -9.12 1.84 2.50
CA LEU A 31 -9.88 0.76 1.87
C LEU A 31 -10.95 0.21 2.82
N ILE A 32 -10.64 -0.01 4.11
CA ILE A 32 -11.60 -0.46 5.12
C ILE A 32 -12.75 0.54 5.26
N ILE A 33 -12.45 1.84 5.37
CA ILE A 33 -13.48 2.90 5.43
C ILE A 33 -14.42 2.79 4.23
N SER A 34 -13.86 2.70 3.02
CA SER A 34 -14.65 2.58 1.80
C SER A 34 -15.48 1.28 1.75
N LEU A 35 -14.90 0.16 2.16
CA LEU A 35 -15.61 -1.12 2.16
C LEU A 35 -16.77 -1.13 3.17
N LYS A 36 -16.61 -0.52 4.35
CA LYS A 36 -17.69 -0.41 5.35
C LYS A 36 -18.92 0.33 4.82
N THR A 37 -18.74 1.29 3.91
CA THR A 37 -19.86 2.01 3.27
C THR A 37 -20.76 1.06 2.48
N TYR A 38 -20.18 0.05 1.81
CA TYR A 38 -20.93 -0.90 0.99
C TYR A 38 -21.23 -2.23 1.72
N LEU A 39 -20.40 -2.57 2.71
CA LEU A 39 -20.43 -3.84 3.45
C LEU A 39 -20.35 -3.56 4.96
N PRO A 40 -21.36 -2.93 5.57
CA PRO A 40 -21.29 -2.47 6.97
C PRO A 40 -21.15 -3.60 8.00
N LYS A 41 -21.45 -4.84 7.62
CA LYS A 41 -21.31 -6.03 8.46
C LYS A 41 -20.08 -6.87 8.13
N ALA A 42 -19.15 -6.37 7.27
CA ALA A 42 -17.94 -7.11 6.95
C ALA A 42 -16.99 -7.19 8.15
N GLU A 43 -16.38 -8.34 8.32
CA GLU A 43 -15.32 -8.58 9.28
C GLU A 43 -13.96 -8.43 8.59
N PHE A 44 -13.05 -7.66 9.20
CA PHE A 44 -11.71 -7.42 8.68
C PHE A 44 -10.68 -8.10 9.56
N ILE A 45 -9.89 -9.00 9.00
CA ILE A 45 -8.86 -9.78 9.67
C ILE A 45 -7.54 -9.68 8.91
N GLY A 46 -6.44 -10.03 9.52
CA GLY A 46 -5.18 -10.20 8.78
C GLY A 46 -3.97 -9.57 9.42
N LEU A 47 -3.31 -8.67 8.71
CA LEU A 47 -2.11 -7.99 9.16
C LEU A 47 -2.13 -6.54 8.71
N GLY A 48 -2.09 -5.63 9.64
CA GLY A 48 -2.01 -4.19 9.41
C GLY A 48 -1.38 -3.50 10.62
N GLY A 49 -1.22 -2.20 10.52
CA GLY A 49 -0.77 -1.35 11.61
C GLY A 49 -1.92 -0.61 12.30
N ALA A 50 -1.54 0.36 13.12
CA ALA A 50 -2.48 1.12 13.95
C ALA A 50 -3.59 1.83 13.15
N ALA A 51 -3.32 2.23 11.89
CA ALA A 51 -4.34 2.89 11.07
C ALA A 51 -5.43 1.91 10.64
N MET A 52 -5.07 0.70 10.20
CA MET A 52 -6.05 -0.33 9.85
C MET A 52 -6.77 -0.88 11.08
N GLU A 53 -6.06 -1.05 12.21
CA GLU A 53 -6.66 -1.50 13.48
C GLU A 53 -7.68 -0.50 14.00
N TYR A 54 -7.38 0.81 13.93
CA TYR A 54 -8.32 1.88 14.27
C TYR A 54 -9.60 1.79 13.42
N GLU A 55 -9.47 1.37 12.17
CA GLU A 55 -10.61 1.13 11.27
C GLU A 55 -11.23 -0.27 11.43
N GLY A 56 -10.86 -1.01 12.47
CA GLY A 56 -11.51 -2.27 12.83
C GLY A 56 -10.90 -3.52 12.20
N LEU A 57 -9.65 -3.47 11.77
CA LEU A 57 -8.91 -4.69 11.42
C LEU A 57 -8.52 -5.44 12.69
N SER A 58 -8.86 -6.73 12.77
CA SER A 58 -8.26 -7.64 13.75
C SER A 58 -6.91 -8.13 13.23
N SER A 59 -5.82 -7.50 13.69
CA SER A 59 -4.46 -7.83 13.25
C SER A 59 -3.91 -9.04 14.00
N PHE A 60 -3.32 -9.98 13.26
CA PHE A 60 -2.80 -11.24 13.81
C PHE A 60 -1.51 -11.03 14.64
N PHE A 61 -0.70 -10.05 14.25
CA PHE A 61 0.48 -9.60 15.01
C PHE A 61 0.89 -8.20 14.57
N ASP A 62 1.76 -7.57 15.34
CA ASP A 62 2.23 -6.21 15.10
C ASP A 62 3.00 -6.10 13.78
N ILE A 63 2.57 -5.21 12.89
CA ILE A 63 3.20 -4.92 11.59
C ILE A 63 4.66 -4.49 11.73
N GLU A 64 5.05 -3.89 12.86
CA GLU A 64 6.43 -3.45 13.08
C GLU A 64 7.42 -4.60 13.03
N LYS A 65 7.01 -5.82 13.40
CA LYS A 65 7.83 -7.03 13.27
C LYS A 65 8.25 -7.33 11.84
N ILE A 66 7.44 -6.94 10.84
CA ILE A 66 7.78 -7.09 9.42
C ILE A 66 8.47 -5.83 8.88
N SER A 67 7.98 -4.66 9.24
CA SER A 67 8.44 -3.36 8.74
C SER A 67 9.89 -3.05 9.15
N VAL A 68 10.25 -3.32 10.39
CA VAL A 68 11.62 -3.15 10.91
C VAL A 68 12.62 -4.11 10.25
N MET A 69 12.14 -5.26 9.78
CA MET A 69 12.97 -6.26 9.08
C MET A 69 13.47 -5.79 7.72
N GLY A 70 12.78 -4.86 7.05
CA GLY A 70 13.18 -4.30 5.75
C GLY A 70 14.31 -3.27 5.83
N ILE A 71 14.65 -2.76 7.03
CA ILE A 71 15.59 -1.64 7.23
C ILE A 71 16.99 -2.10 7.63
N LEU A 72 17.11 -3.21 8.36
CA LEU A 72 18.36 -3.72 8.90
C LEU A 72 18.69 -5.08 8.29
N ASP A 73 19.59 -5.12 7.31
CA ASP A 73 20.17 -6.34 6.73
C ASP A 73 19.10 -7.42 6.39
N PRO A 74 18.38 -7.29 5.27
CA PRO A 74 17.25 -8.18 4.91
C PRO A 74 17.62 -9.67 4.89
N ILE A 75 18.90 -9.98 4.67
CA ILE A 75 19.40 -11.36 4.53
C ILE A 75 19.41 -12.08 5.89
N LYS A 76 19.84 -11.39 6.95
CA LYS A 76 19.93 -12.00 8.30
C LYS A 76 18.56 -12.32 8.91
N ARG A 77 17.52 -11.59 8.52
CA ARG A 77 16.15 -11.74 9.03
C ARG A 77 15.20 -12.50 8.13
N LEU A 78 15.70 -12.99 7.02
CA LEU A 78 14.90 -13.80 6.08
C LEU A 78 14.24 -15.01 6.73
N PRO A 79 14.91 -15.79 7.62
CA PRO A 79 14.27 -16.92 8.31
C PRO A 79 13.07 -16.50 9.19
N GLU A 80 13.20 -15.39 9.92
CA GLU A 80 12.13 -14.86 10.79
C GLU A 80 10.94 -14.39 9.94
N LEU A 81 11.19 -13.68 8.84
CA LEU A 81 10.16 -13.25 7.90
C LEU A 81 9.42 -14.44 7.28
N LEU A 82 10.14 -15.49 6.90
CA LEU A 82 9.56 -16.73 6.38
C LEU A 82 8.70 -17.45 7.43
N TYR A 83 9.14 -17.47 8.69
CA TYR A 83 8.40 -18.04 9.80
C TYR A 83 7.09 -17.27 10.07
N LEU A 84 7.15 -15.94 10.17
CA LEU A 84 5.97 -15.10 10.36
C LEU A 84 4.98 -15.25 9.20
N ARG A 85 5.48 -15.30 7.97
CA ARG A 85 4.65 -15.55 6.79
C ARG A 85 3.97 -16.91 6.82
N ARG A 86 4.66 -17.97 7.31
CA ARG A 86 4.05 -19.30 7.49
C ARG A 86 2.96 -19.28 8.56
N LYS A 87 3.19 -18.58 9.67
CA LYS A 87 2.16 -18.42 10.72
C LYS A 87 0.93 -17.69 10.19
N LEU A 88 1.13 -16.57 9.48
CA LEU A 88 0.05 -15.80 8.89
C LEU A 88 -0.76 -16.64 7.88
N LYS A 89 -0.10 -17.43 7.03
CA LYS A 89 -0.77 -18.33 6.09
C LYS A 89 -1.68 -19.34 6.80
N ARG A 90 -1.22 -19.93 7.91
CA ARG A 90 -2.00 -20.89 8.70
C ARG A 90 -3.18 -20.21 9.39
N TYR A 91 -2.97 -19.05 9.97
CA TYR A 91 -4.02 -18.25 10.57
C TYR A 91 -5.10 -17.89 9.54
N LEU A 92 -4.72 -17.36 8.38
CA LEU A 92 -5.68 -17.00 7.34
C LEU A 92 -6.43 -18.23 6.80
N LEU A 93 -5.79 -19.38 6.72
CA LEU A 93 -6.43 -20.63 6.33
C LEU A 93 -7.48 -21.07 7.35
N SER A 94 -7.18 -20.96 8.68
CA SER A 94 -8.13 -21.32 9.73
C SER A 94 -9.31 -20.34 9.84
N GLU A 95 -9.07 -19.06 9.53
CA GLU A 95 -10.13 -18.03 9.53
C GLU A 95 -11.10 -18.14 8.35
N ASN A 96 -10.70 -18.85 7.30
CA ASN A 96 -11.53 -19.10 6.12
C ASN A 96 -12.17 -17.83 5.52
N PRO A 97 -11.38 -16.82 5.11
CA PRO A 97 -11.90 -15.59 4.54
C PRO A 97 -12.56 -15.80 3.18
N ASP A 98 -13.54 -14.96 2.87
CA ASP A 98 -14.21 -14.95 1.57
C ASP A 98 -13.34 -14.26 0.50
N ILE A 99 -12.58 -13.24 0.93
CA ILE A 99 -11.71 -12.43 0.06
C ILE A 99 -10.37 -12.21 0.76
N PHE A 100 -9.28 -12.31 0.00
CA PHE A 100 -7.95 -11.91 0.42
C PHE A 100 -7.48 -10.70 -0.39
N ILE A 101 -7.01 -9.66 0.28
CA ILE A 101 -6.45 -8.45 -0.35
C ILE A 101 -5.05 -8.21 0.20
N GLY A 102 -4.04 -8.43 -0.64
CA GLY A 102 -2.66 -8.02 -0.35
C GLY A 102 -2.45 -6.55 -0.72
N ILE A 103 -1.98 -5.74 0.21
CA ILE A 103 -1.79 -4.30 0.03
C ILE A 103 -0.30 -4.02 -0.04
N ASP A 104 0.16 -3.46 -1.18
CA ASP A 104 1.58 -3.21 -1.44
C ASP A 104 2.44 -4.48 -1.24
N SER A 105 3.72 -4.36 -0.92
CA SER A 105 4.62 -5.47 -0.55
C SER A 105 4.41 -6.77 -1.34
N PRO A 106 4.49 -6.75 -2.69
CA PRO A 106 4.05 -7.87 -3.53
C PRO A 106 4.84 -9.15 -3.31
N ASP A 107 6.13 -9.08 -2.95
CA ASP A 107 6.93 -10.27 -2.67
C ASP A 107 6.45 -11.05 -1.44
N PHE A 108 5.86 -10.36 -0.48
CA PHE A 108 5.24 -10.96 0.69
C PHE A 108 3.83 -11.46 0.37
N ASN A 109 3.00 -10.60 -0.20
CA ASN A 109 1.56 -10.82 -0.39
C ASN A 109 1.24 -11.85 -1.48
N LEU A 110 1.92 -11.82 -2.64
CA LEU A 110 1.65 -12.78 -3.72
C LEU A 110 1.88 -14.24 -3.30
N SER A 111 2.81 -14.48 -2.38
CA SER A 111 3.04 -15.84 -1.88
C SER A 111 1.94 -16.30 -0.91
N ILE A 112 1.27 -15.38 -0.22
CA ILE A 112 0.13 -15.68 0.65
C ILE A 112 -1.10 -15.90 -0.22
N ALA A 113 -1.36 -14.99 -1.17
CA ALA A 113 -2.46 -15.08 -2.12
C ALA A 113 -2.47 -16.43 -2.84
N LYS A 114 -1.30 -16.81 -3.43
CA LYS A 114 -1.17 -18.10 -4.10
C LYS A 114 -1.46 -19.28 -3.17
N PHE A 115 -0.93 -19.26 -1.95
CA PHE A 115 -1.14 -20.34 -0.98
C PHE A 115 -2.64 -20.49 -0.62
N LEU A 116 -3.34 -19.39 -0.39
CA LEU A 116 -4.77 -19.41 -0.09
C LEU A 116 -5.58 -19.90 -1.29
N ARG A 117 -5.28 -19.39 -2.48
CA ARG A 117 -5.93 -19.80 -3.73
C ARG A 117 -5.78 -21.29 -4.02
N ASP A 118 -4.58 -21.85 -3.73
CA ASP A 118 -4.31 -23.28 -3.94
C ASP A 118 -5.01 -24.18 -2.89
N LYS A 119 -5.37 -23.64 -1.72
CA LYS A 119 -5.92 -24.42 -0.60
C LYS A 119 -7.40 -24.21 -0.35
N MET A 120 -7.99 -23.14 -0.85
CA MET A 120 -9.38 -22.77 -0.60
C MET A 120 -9.96 -21.93 -1.75
N SER A 121 -11.30 -21.91 -1.85
CA SER A 121 -12.01 -21.10 -2.85
C SER A 121 -12.13 -19.64 -2.38
N VAL A 122 -11.01 -18.92 -2.31
CA VAL A 122 -10.93 -17.51 -1.91
C VAL A 122 -10.64 -16.63 -3.12
N LYS A 123 -11.33 -15.50 -3.24
CA LYS A 123 -10.99 -14.47 -4.21
C LYS A 123 -9.75 -13.70 -3.75
N THR A 124 -8.79 -13.55 -4.64
CA THR A 124 -7.49 -12.93 -4.30
C THR A 124 -7.25 -11.65 -5.10
N VAL A 125 -6.91 -10.59 -4.37
CA VAL A 125 -6.69 -9.25 -4.94
C VAL A 125 -5.33 -8.73 -4.48
N GLN A 126 -4.57 -8.12 -5.40
CA GLN A 126 -3.41 -7.30 -5.07
C GLN A 126 -3.79 -5.84 -5.25
N TYR A 127 -3.81 -5.08 -4.18
CA TYR A 127 -3.96 -3.64 -4.17
C TYR A 127 -2.59 -2.98 -4.16
N VAL A 128 -2.35 -2.10 -5.08
CA VAL A 128 -1.06 -1.58 -5.56
C VAL A 128 -0.33 -2.58 -6.45
N SER A 129 -0.23 -2.23 -7.72
CA SER A 129 0.50 -3.02 -8.71
C SER A 129 1.98 -3.10 -8.37
N PRO A 130 2.61 -4.28 -8.45
CA PRO A 130 4.07 -4.34 -8.52
C PRO A 130 4.59 -3.50 -9.68
N SER A 131 5.76 -2.86 -9.55
CA SER A 131 6.36 -1.99 -10.57
C SER A 131 6.85 -2.76 -11.80
N ILE A 132 5.99 -3.60 -12.40
CA ILE A 132 6.32 -4.42 -13.58
C ILE A 132 6.49 -3.59 -14.84
N TRP A 133 5.90 -2.42 -14.87
CA TRP A 133 6.00 -1.43 -15.96
C TRP A 133 7.40 -0.81 -16.07
N ALA A 134 8.18 -0.80 -14.99
CA ALA A 134 9.50 -0.19 -14.94
C ALA A 134 10.64 -1.15 -15.29
N TRP A 135 10.64 -2.38 -14.75
CA TRP A 135 11.85 -3.23 -14.82
C TRP A 135 11.66 -4.72 -14.51
N ARG A 136 10.46 -5.22 -14.25
CA ARG A 136 10.22 -6.61 -13.85
C ARG A 136 9.05 -7.26 -14.57
N SER A 137 9.00 -7.15 -15.90
CA SER A 137 7.94 -7.75 -16.73
C SER A 137 7.76 -9.26 -16.52
N GLY A 138 8.84 -10.00 -16.24
CA GLY A 138 8.76 -11.43 -15.92
C GLY A 138 7.93 -11.79 -14.68
N ARG A 139 7.60 -10.81 -13.82
CA ARG A 139 6.72 -11.02 -12.66
C ARG A 139 5.25 -11.22 -13.03
N ILE A 140 4.81 -10.85 -14.24
CA ILE A 140 3.42 -11.00 -14.67
C ILE A 140 2.96 -12.44 -14.47
N LYS A 141 3.71 -13.44 -14.94
CA LYS A 141 3.38 -14.87 -14.75
C LYS A 141 3.22 -15.28 -13.28
N LYS A 142 3.99 -14.65 -12.38
CA LYS A 142 3.85 -14.92 -10.93
C LYS A 142 2.56 -14.28 -10.39
N ILE A 143 2.21 -13.08 -10.85
CA ILE A 143 0.98 -12.37 -10.47
C ILE A 143 -0.24 -13.17 -10.93
N GLU A 144 -0.29 -13.60 -12.20
CA GLU A 144 -1.37 -14.42 -12.77
C GLU A 144 -1.64 -15.70 -11.99
N LYS A 145 -0.56 -16.35 -11.53
CA LYS A 145 -0.66 -17.57 -10.70
C LYS A 145 -1.08 -17.28 -9.25
N SER A 146 -1.01 -16.04 -8.81
CA SER A 146 -1.18 -15.70 -7.39
C SER A 146 -2.48 -14.99 -7.10
N VAL A 147 -2.97 -14.15 -8.01
CA VAL A 147 -4.16 -13.32 -7.76
C VAL A 147 -5.14 -13.35 -8.93
N ASP A 148 -6.41 -13.15 -8.61
CA ASP A 148 -7.49 -13.04 -9.60
C ASP A 148 -7.57 -11.62 -10.15
N LYS A 149 -7.23 -10.61 -9.32
CA LYS A 149 -7.38 -9.20 -9.66
C LYS A 149 -6.25 -8.34 -9.12
N VAL A 150 -5.86 -7.32 -9.90
CA VAL A 150 -4.93 -6.26 -9.48
C VAL A 150 -5.66 -4.92 -9.52
N LEU A 151 -5.54 -4.15 -8.44
CA LEU A 151 -6.00 -2.77 -8.34
C LEU A 151 -4.79 -1.84 -8.50
N THR A 152 -4.81 -0.98 -9.51
CA THR A 152 -3.69 -0.08 -9.81
C THR A 152 -3.98 1.34 -9.33
N LEU A 153 -2.93 2.05 -8.90
CA LEU A 153 -3.02 3.44 -8.44
C LEU A 153 -2.88 4.45 -9.58
N PHE A 154 -2.26 4.06 -10.67
CA PHE A 154 -1.99 4.94 -11.81
C PHE A 154 -2.57 4.36 -13.11
N PRO A 155 -3.13 5.21 -14.00
CA PRO A 155 -3.80 4.75 -15.21
C PRO A 155 -2.86 4.04 -16.18
N PHE A 156 -1.58 4.44 -16.24
CA PHE A 156 -0.59 3.84 -17.14
C PHE A 156 -0.19 2.41 -16.77
N GLU A 157 -0.35 2.01 -15.51
CA GLU A 157 0.02 0.67 -15.03
C GLU A 157 -0.79 -0.43 -15.71
N LYS A 158 -2.05 -0.15 -16.08
CA LYS A 158 -2.91 -1.10 -16.78
C LYS A 158 -2.30 -1.61 -18.09
N LYS A 159 -1.55 -0.76 -18.80
CA LYS A 159 -0.88 -1.15 -20.06
C LYS A 159 0.14 -2.28 -19.87
N ALA A 160 0.78 -2.36 -18.71
CA ALA A 160 1.75 -3.42 -18.43
C ALA A 160 1.12 -4.82 -18.34
N TYR A 161 -0.20 -4.90 -18.22
CA TYR A 161 -0.96 -6.15 -18.13
C TYR A 161 -1.72 -6.50 -19.41
N SER A 162 -1.49 -5.81 -20.54
CA SER A 162 -2.24 -6.00 -21.80
C SER A 162 -2.22 -7.45 -22.32
N ASN A 163 -1.14 -8.20 -22.03
CA ASN A 163 -0.96 -9.59 -22.42
C ASN A 163 -1.11 -10.56 -21.23
N SER A 164 -1.81 -10.15 -20.19
CA SER A 164 -2.01 -10.93 -18.97
C SER A 164 -3.46 -11.40 -18.86
N SER A 165 -3.66 -12.59 -18.28
CA SER A 165 -4.98 -13.12 -17.96
C SER A 165 -5.57 -12.55 -16.67
N VAL A 166 -4.78 -11.80 -15.86
CA VAL A 166 -5.25 -11.23 -14.61
C VAL A 166 -6.16 -10.02 -14.87
N GLU A 167 -7.27 -9.94 -14.15
CA GLU A 167 -8.15 -8.79 -14.21
C GLU A 167 -7.49 -7.57 -13.58
N VAL A 168 -7.51 -6.41 -14.27
CA VAL A 168 -6.88 -5.17 -13.78
C VAL A 168 -7.87 -4.02 -13.79
N SER A 169 -8.01 -3.36 -12.63
CA SER A 169 -8.82 -2.16 -12.49
C SER A 169 -7.98 -0.99 -11.96
N TYR A 170 -8.09 0.15 -12.62
CA TYR A 170 -7.55 1.40 -12.11
C TYR A 170 -8.52 1.98 -11.07
N VAL A 171 -8.02 2.25 -9.87
CA VAL A 171 -8.83 2.74 -8.74
C VAL A 171 -8.41 4.15 -8.25
N GLY A 172 -7.30 4.66 -8.74
CA GLY A 172 -6.74 5.94 -8.31
C GLY A 172 -5.97 5.86 -6.99
N HIS A 173 -5.29 6.95 -6.66
CA HIS A 173 -4.53 7.07 -5.41
C HIS A 173 -5.36 7.84 -4.38
N PRO A 174 -5.60 7.31 -3.16
CA PRO A 174 -6.44 7.97 -2.15
C PRO A 174 -5.97 9.38 -1.75
N LEU A 175 -4.69 9.68 -1.94
CA LEU A 175 -4.13 10.99 -1.64
C LEU A 175 -4.79 12.13 -2.46
N ILE A 176 -5.32 11.82 -3.64
CA ILE A 176 -5.99 12.80 -4.51
C ILE A 176 -7.16 13.45 -3.76
N HIS A 177 -7.98 12.64 -3.10
CA HIS A 177 -9.13 13.16 -2.33
C HIS A 177 -8.70 14.07 -1.18
N LYS A 178 -7.59 13.74 -0.50
CA LYS A 178 -7.03 14.58 0.58
C LYS A 178 -6.48 15.90 0.05
N LEU A 179 -5.81 15.88 -1.09
CA LEU A 179 -5.27 17.10 -1.71
C LEU A 179 -6.40 18.01 -2.20
N SER A 180 -7.41 17.45 -2.87
CA SER A 180 -8.57 18.24 -3.33
C SER A 180 -9.33 18.89 -2.18
N ALA A 181 -9.49 18.19 -1.06
CA ALA A 181 -10.10 18.76 0.15
C ALA A 181 -9.26 19.91 0.72
N LEU A 182 -7.94 19.74 0.82
CA LEU A 182 -7.02 20.78 1.30
C LEU A 182 -6.99 22.01 0.35
N GLU A 183 -7.11 21.80 -0.95
CA GLU A 183 -7.19 22.91 -1.91
C GLU A 183 -8.51 23.66 -1.79
N ALA A 184 -9.62 22.97 -1.53
CA ALA A 184 -10.92 23.60 -1.29
C ALA A 184 -10.95 24.43 0.00
N GLU A 185 -10.28 23.93 1.07
CA GLU A 185 -10.19 24.67 2.34
C GLU A 185 -9.29 25.90 2.29
N LYS A 186 -8.19 25.84 1.50
CA LYS A 186 -7.20 26.91 1.46
C LYS A 186 -7.62 28.12 0.64
N GLY A 187 -8.74 28.06 -0.10
CA GLY A 187 -9.07 29.10 -1.05
C GLY A 187 -7.94 29.34 -2.05
N THR A 188 -8.17 30.01 -3.12
CA THR A 188 -7.09 30.40 -4.05
C THR A 188 -6.16 31.37 -3.32
N ILE A 189 -5.03 30.90 -2.82
CA ILE A 189 -3.95 31.77 -2.35
C ILE A 189 -3.41 32.49 -3.59
N ARG A 190 -4.13 33.53 -3.99
CA ARG A 190 -3.79 34.45 -5.08
C ARG A 190 -3.14 35.73 -4.54
N ASP A 191 -2.14 35.60 -3.69
CA ASP A 191 -1.25 36.74 -3.45
C ASP A 191 0.08 36.44 -4.15
N GLN A 192 0.18 36.97 -5.37
CA GLN A 192 1.32 36.76 -6.27
C GLN A 192 2.52 37.65 -5.93
N GLU A 193 2.39 38.64 -5.04
CA GLU A 193 3.46 39.63 -4.83
C GLU A 193 4.49 39.25 -3.79
N ASP A 194 4.23 38.31 -2.88
CA ASP A 194 5.19 37.90 -1.84
C ASP A 194 5.52 36.39 -1.89
N ARG A 195 5.66 35.84 -3.08
CA ARG A 195 6.16 34.45 -3.24
C ARG A 195 7.62 34.39 -2.81
N LYS A 196 7.82 34.28 -1.50
CA LYS A 196 9.08 33.82 -0.94
C LYS A 196 9.43 32.53 -1.69
N ARG A 197 10.57 32.54 -2.37
CA ARG A 197 11.03 31.36 -3.10
C ARG A 197 11.35 30.28 -2.08
N ILE A 198 10.41 29.35 -1.85
CA ILE A 198 10.54 28.26 -0.88
C ILE A 198 10.95 27.01 -1.63
N ILE A 199 12.05 26.41 -1.20
CA ILE A 199 12.52 25.13 -1.71
C ILE A 199 12.31 24.07 -0.63
N ALA A 200 11.51 23.04 -0.95
CA ALA A 200 11.34 21.89 -0.08
C ALA A 200 12.51 20.92 -0.27
N LEU A 201 13.15 20.54 0.82
CA LEU A 201 14.21 19.53 0.85
C LEU A 201 13.60 18.21 1.33
N LEU A 202 13.55 17.20 0.48
CA LEU A 202 12.91 15.90 0.75
C LEU A 202 13.97 14.79 0.80
N PRO A 203 14.70 14.61 1.93
CA PRO A 203 15.83 13.69 2.03
C PRO A 203 15.42 12.21 2.04
N GLY A 204 14.13 11.91 2.04
CA GLY A 204 13.58 10.57 2.11
C GLY A 204 12.76 10.33 3.38
N SER A 205 12.13 9.17 3.45
CA SER A 205 11.27 8.75 4.56
C SER A 205 11.93 7.74 5.52
N ARG A 206 13.03 7.12 5.10
CA ARG A 206 13.75 6.10 5.87
C ARG A 206 14.99 6.70 6.52
N ARG A 207 15.32 6.26 7.75
CA ARG A 207 16.53 6.73 8.47
C ARG A 207 17.81 6.60 7.64
N SER A 208 17.96 5.53 6.85
CA SER A 208 19.10 5.32 5.96
C SER A 208 19.18 6.36 4.85
N GLU A 209 18.06 6.71 4.23
CA GLU A 209 17.97 7.74 3.20
C GLU A 209 18.30 9.11 3.77
N ILE A 210 17.68 9.49 4.89
CA ILE A 210 17.89 10.76 5.58
C ILE A 210 19.38 10.92 5.98
N LYS A 211 19.97 9.85 6.53
CA LYS A 211 21.39 9.87 6.95
C LYS A 211 22.36 10.20 5.80
N ILE A 212 22.05 9.76 4.59
CA ILE A 212 22.87 9.99 3.39
C ILE A 212 22.53 11.32 2.75
N MET A 213 21.23 11.60 2.53
CA MET A 213 20.78 12.69 1.67
C MET A 213 20.66 14.03 2.40
N ALA A 214 20.34 14.06 3.70
CA ALA A 214 20.09 15.31 4.41
C ALA A 214 21.33 16.23 4.41
N ASN A 215 22.50 15.69 4.72
CA ASN A 215 23.74 16.46 4.72
C ASN A 215 24.09 17.04 3.33
N LEU A 216 23.84 16.25 2.27
CA LEU A 216 24.08 16.71 0.90
C LEU A 216 23.11 17.84 0.53
N MET A 217 21.82 17.68 0.84
CA MET A 217 20.81 18.69 0.57
C MET A 217 21.04 19.98 1.37
N ILE A 218 21.47 19.89 2.64
CA ILE A 218 21.83 21.06 3.45
C ILE A 218 23.03 21.82 2.86
N LYS A 219 24.05 21.11 2.36
CA LYS A 219 25.17 21.73 1.68
C LYS A 219 24.74 22.48 0.41
N ALA A 220 23.89 21.85 -0.41
CA ALA A 220 23.32 22.48 -1.59
C ALA A 220 22.48 23.72 -1.24
N ALA A 221 21.65 23.64 -0.21
CA ALA A 221 20.86 24.77 0.28
C ALA A 221 21.71 25.92 0.73
N ARG A 222 22.86 25.69 1.40
CA ARG A 222 23.82 26.75 1.81
C ARG A 222 24.43 27.46 0.61
N ILE A 223 24.79 26.73 -0.44
CA ILE A 223 25.35 27.31 -1.67
C ILE A 223 24.28 28.22 -2.31
N LEU A 224 23.08 27.72 -2.50
CA LEU A 224 21.98 28.48 -3.08
C LEU A 224 21.58 29.70 -2.24
N SER A 225 21.62 29.60 -0.91
CA SER A 225 21.38 30.74 -0.02
C SER A 225 22.42 31.82 -0.10
N ALA A 226 23.66 31.48 -0.48
CA ALA A 226 24.71 32.45 -0.67
C ALA A 226 24.52 33.26 -1.97
N GLU A 227 23.96 32.60 -3.01
CA GLU A 227 23.66 33.24 -4.30
C GLU A 227 22.34 34.06 -4.26
N ASP A 228 21.30 33.55 -3.59
CA ASP A 228 20.02 34.25 -3.45
C ASP A 228 19.52 34.22 -2.00
N LYS A 229 19.66 35.31 -1.28
CA LYS A 229 19.24 35.48 0.11
C LYS A 229 17.70 35.47 0.30
N LYS A 230 16.94 35.59 -0.79
CA LYS A 230 15.45 35.49 -0.73
C LYS A 230 14.96 34.05 -0.68
N LEU A 231 15.80 33.08 -0.95
CA LEU A 231 15.46 31.65 -0.86
C LEU A 231 15.25 31.25 0.60
N LYS A 232 14.14 30.53 0.81
CA LYS A 232 13.84 29.84 2.06
C LYS A 232 13.81 28.35 1.84
N PHE A 233 14.34 27.60 2.79
CA PHE A 233 14.38 26.13 2.72
C PHE A 233 13.52 25.57 3.82
N PHE A 234 12.76 24.54 3.47
CA PHE A 234 11.91 23.78 4.39
C PHE A 234 12.23 22.29 4.26
N MET A 235 12.47 21.64 5.38
CA MET A 235 12.70 20.20 5.47
C MET A 235 11.65 19.64 6.44
N PRO A 236 10.62 18.88 5.96
CA PRO A 236 9.56 18.32 6.79
C PRO A 236 10.02 17.14 7.64
#